data_c03c4dfe18c9a9d4383c99542d2700c7
#
_entry.id   c03c4dfe18c9a9d4383c99542d2700c7
#
_cell.length_a   1.000
_cell.length_b   1.000
_cell.length_c   1.000
_cell.angle_alpha   90.00
_cell.angle_beta   90.00
_cell.angle_gamma   90.00
#
_symmetry.space_group_name_H-M   'P 1'
#
loop_
_entity.id
_entity.type
_entity.pdbx_description
1 polymer ?
#
loop_
_entity_poly.entity_id
_entity_poly.type
_entity_poly.pdbx_seq_one_letter_code
_entity_poly.pdbx_strand_id
1 'polypeptide(L)'
;DKYYYFYEDGEIFLGEPLLKGKVSDFFQFLHRQVGGDCYIAAEELAMFCRDLLPMVRESFDVIPEGFDEALYVPPKPEFELYLDRQAMDVVGAKLVAVYGDNKYNVLAKVEPGEVRDLSEELRIKSLVEPYFNEYDHSKTFFVIAKDEDLLYQLVAGGLQRLSHFMAIYTSDKFRNMKVVNAPSVSVGVSLKSDLLELKVHSDEMSSEELAYLLSKYDRKKKYIRLKNGDFLDIKEDGISALAEVSEDLQLTEASLKKGTVVIPKYRAMYLDAALKNNQLLSIEKNREFKGMVRNMKTIEDSDYEVVDSLKNVMRNYQKNGFLWLKTLRENGFGGILADDMGLGKTLQVISLLLAERQDYDAGEKERRRSLIVCPASLVYNWQKEIERFAPELETVTITGSAPERKDIIRHTTDGQILITSYDLLKRDVEYYKNIVFAVQVIDEAQYIKNAGTQAAKGVKKITAAFKLALTRSEEHTSELQSLLYIS
;
A
#
# COMPACT_ATOMS: atom_id res chain seq x y z
N ASP A 1 49.58 -11.70 -36.78
CA ASP A 1 49.17 -13.08 -37.04
C ASP A 1 50.37 -13.98 -36.70
N LYS A 2 50.26 -14.75 -35.62
CA LYS A 2 51.29 -15.73 -35.28
C LYS A 2 50.87 -17.06 -35.87
N TYR A 3 51.65 -17.55 -36.82
CA TYR A 3 51.54 -18.91 -37.34
C TYR A 3 52.41 -19.81 -36.47
N TYR A 4 51.94 -21.08 -36.24
CA TYR A 4 52.72 -22.13 -35.62
C TYR A 4 53.42 -22.97 -36.70
N TYR A 5 54.66 -23.25 -36.56
CA TYR A 5 55.45 -24.09 -37.45
C TYR A 5 55.88 -25.35 -36.72
N PHE A 6 55.64 -26.47 -37.33
CA PHE A 6 56.15 -27.76 -36.87
C PHE A 6 57.31 -28.18 -37.76
N TYR A 7 58.31 -28.72 -37.19
CA TYR A 7 59.50 -29.23 -37.90
C TYR A 7 59.59 -30.73 -37.64
N GLU A 8 59.51 -31.51 -38.70
CA GLU A 8 59.64 -32.97 -38.66
C GLU A 8 60.41 -33.44 -39.88
N ASP A 9 61.40 -34.32 -39.71
CA ASP A 9 62.22 -34.98 -40.75
C ASP A 9 62.78 -34.02 -41.81
N GLY A 10 63.16 -32.82 -41.47
CA GLY A 10 63.77 -31.85 -42.36
C GLY A 10 62.76 -30.93 -43.06
N GLU A 11 61.49 -31.07 -42.85
CA GLU A 11 60.42 -30.25 -43.42
C GLU A 11 59.74 -29.38 -42.35
N ILE A 12 59.28 -28.19 -42.77
CA ILE A 12 58.56 -27.25 -41.91
C ILE A 12 57.10 -27.23 -42.35
N PHE A 13 56.24 -27.58 -41.45
CA PHE A 13 54.77 -27.57 -41.65
C PHE A 13 54.16 -26.32 -41.00
N LEU A 14 53.24 -25.68 -41.69
CA LEU A 14 52.46 -24.56 -41.20
C LEU A 14 51.19 -25.07 -40.47
N GLY A 15 51.14 -24.83 -39.19
CA GLY A 15 49.93 -25.16 -38.39
C GLY A 15 48.77 -24.18 -38.64
N GLU A 16 47.57 -24.68 -38.65
CA GLU A 16 46.35 -23.88 -38.81
C GLU A 16 46.11 -22.91 -37.62
N PRO A 17 45.44 -21.76 -37.85
CA PRO A 17 45.16 -20.77 -36.79
C PRO A 17 44.26 -21.29 -35.68
N LEU A 18 43.63 -22.44 -35.83
CA LEU A 18 42.74 -23.09 -34.82
C LEU A 18 43.46 -23.53 -33.53
N LEU A 19 44.79 -23.64 -33.57
CA LEU A 19 45.62 -24.00 -32.40
C LEU A 19 45.85 -22.85 -31.41
N LYS A 20 45.05 -21.79 -31.48
CA LYS A 20 45.15 -20.66 -30.52
C LYS A 20 44.42 -20.99 -29.22
N GLY A 21 45.11 -20.87 -28.09
CA GLY A 21 44.56 -20.94 -26.75
C GLY A 21 45.21 -22.02 -25.88
N LYS A 22 44.44 -22.63 -25.00
CA LYS A 22 44.91 -23.61 -23.98
C LYS A 22 45.67 -24.80 -24.57
N VAL A 23 45.34 -25.22 -25.81
CA VAL A 23 46.03 -26.33 -26.50
C VAL A 23 47.44 -25.91 -26.90
N SER A 24 47.66 -24.68 -27.35
CA SER A 24 48.97 -24.14 -27.67
C SER A 24 49.92 -24.14 -26.46
N ASP A 25 49.36 -23.75 -25.30
CA ASP A 25 50.16 -23.71 -24.05
C ASP A 25 50.56 -25.13 -23.58
N PHE A 26 49.66 -26.09 -23.78
CA PHE A 26 49.91 -27.50 -23.51
C PHE A 26 51.02 -28.04 -24.40
N PHE A 27 51.00 -27.80 -25.71
CA PHE A 27 52.03 -28.23 -26.61
C PHE A 27 53.37 -27.54 -26.34
N GLN A 28 53.39 -26.25 -25.97
CA GLN A 28 54.59 -25.56 -25.53
C GLN A 28 55.17 -26.17 -24.25
N PHE A 29 54.29 -26.65 -23.36
CA PHE A 29 54.71 -27.37 -22.15
C PHE A 29 55.34 -28.74 -22.53
N LEU A 30 54.68 -29.52 -23.40
CA LEU A 30 55.22 -30.79 -23.88
C LEU A 30 56.60 -30.65 -24.57
N HIS A 31 56.74 -29.64 -25.38
CA HIS A 31 57.99 -29.38 -26.11
C HIS A 31 59.18 -28.97 -25.23
N ARG A 32 58.93 -28.55 -24.00
CA ARG A 32 59.95 -28.24 -22.99
C ARG A 32 60.39 -29.45 -22.21
N GLN A 33 59.66 -30.60 -22.31
CA GLN A 33 60.01 -31.85 -21.65
C GLN A 33 61.08 -32.59 -22.47
N VAL A 34 62.07 -33.13 -21.78
CA VAL A 34 63.11 -33.92 -22.44
C VAL A 34 62.51 -35.27 -22.89
N GLY A 35 62.46 -35.50 -24.20
CA GLY A 35 61.89 -36.72 -24.79
C GLY A 35 60.43 -36.62 -25.26
N GLY A 36 59.76 -35.48 -25.05
CA GLY A 36 58.35 -35.29 -25.50
C GLY A 36 57.29 -36.02 -24.65
N ASP A 37 57.69 -36.71 -23.60
CA ASP A 37 56.79 -37.45 -22.72
C ASP A 37 56.25 -36.54 -21.59
N CYS A 38 54.96 -36.66 -21.32
CA CYS A 38 54.32 -36.00 -20.19
C CYS A 38 53.65 -37.03 -19.29
N TYR A 39 53.98 -36.95 -18.01
CA TYR A 39 53.39 -37.84 -16.98
C TYR A 39 52.27 -37.06 -16.28
N ILE A 40 51.09 -37.59 -16.33
CA ILE A 40 49.90 -37.04 -15.63
C ILE A 40 49.73 -37.86 -14.36
N ALA A 41 49.65 -37.20 -13.23
CA ALA A 41 49.38 -37.91 -11.95
C ALA A 41 48.00 -38.53 -11.98
N ALA A 42 47.85 -39.69 -11.33
CA ALA A 42 46.59 -40.41 -11.28
C ALA A 42 45.44 -39.58 -10.77
N GLU A 43 45.68 -38.62 -9.89
CA GLU A 43 44.73 -37.65 -9.33
C GLU A 43 44.26 -36.60 -10.35
N GLU A 44 45.06 -36.31 -11.41
CA GLU A 44 44.79 -35.33 -12.45
C GLU A 44 44.22 -35.96 -13.72
N LEU A 45 44.20 -37.28 -13.84
CA LEU A 45 43.73 -37.98 -15.02
C LEU A 45 42.27 -37.69 -15.35
N ALA A 46 41.38 -37.60 -14.36
CA ALA A 46 39.98 -37.28 -14.57
C ALA A 46 39.80 -35.82 -15.16
N MET A 47 40.57 -34.87 -14.68
CA MET A 47 40.57 -33.50 -15.19
C MET A 47 41.21 -33.43 -16.60
N PHE A 48 42.30 -34.15 -16.84
CA PHE A 48 42.91 -34.25 -18.16
C PHE A 48 41.94 -34.80 -19.21
N CYS A 49 41.29 -35.94 -18.89
CA CYS A 49 40.35 -36.61 -19.80
C CYS A 49 39.09 -35.75 -20.06
N ARG A 50 38.61 -35.01 -19.05
CA ARG A 50 37.41 -34.18 -19.17
C ARG A 50 37.66 -32.88 -19.89
N ASP A 51 38.70 -32.15 -19.54
CA ASP A 51 38.91 -30.78 -19.93
C ASP A 51 39.92 -30.60 -21.08
N LEU A 52 40.99 -31.37 -21.09
CA LEU A 52 42.10 -31.19 -22.04
C LEU A 52 42.04 -32.17 -23.23
N LEU A 53 41.77 -33.44 -22.98
CA LEU A 53 41.73 -34.49 -24.01
C LEU A 53 40.72 -34.20 -25.15
N PRO A 54 39.47 -33.74 -24.87
CA PRO A 54 38.55 -33.36 -25.92
C PRO A 54 39.05 -32.23 -26.80
N MET A 55 39.71 -31.21 -26.21
CA MET A 55 40.29 -30.07 -26.93
C MET A 55 41.47 -30.53 -27.81
N VAL A 56 42.25 -31.48 -27.34
CA VAL A 56 43.35 -32.06 -28.16
C VAL A 56 42.78 -32.86 -29.32
N ARG A 57 41.73 -33.62 -29.14
CA ARG A 57 41.05 -34.40 -30.21
C ARG A 57 40.40 -33.56 -31.28
N GLU A 58 40.03 -32.31 -30.98
CA GLU A 58 39.51 -31.41 -32.01
C GLU A 58 40.57 -31.09 -33.08
N SER A 59 41.86 -31.21 -32.73
CA SER A 59 42.97 -30.79 -33.57
C SER A 59 43.94 -31.92 -33.95
N PHE A 60 43.88 -33.04 -33.27
CA PHE A 60 44.81 -34.17 -33.40
C PHE A 60 44.13 -35.54 -33.28
N ASP A 61 44.62 -36.52 -34.06
CA ASP A 61 44.27 -37.93 -33.90
C ASP A 61 44.95 -38.52 -32.68
N VAL A 62 44.20 -38.73 -31.61
CA VAL A 62 44.71 -39.30 -30.36
C VAL A 62 44.43 -40.78 -30.36
N ILE A 63 45.54 -41.61 -30.33
CA ILE A 63 45.43 -43.06 -30.30
C ILE A 63 45.70 -43.53 -28.86
N PRO A 64 44.69 -44.00 -28.11
CA PRO A 64 44.90 -44.55 -26.77
C PRO A 64 45.49 -45.95 -26.83
N GLU A 65 46.67 -46.12 -26.28
CA GLU A 65 47.27 -47.46 -26.12
C GLU A 65 47.18 -47.89 -24.65
N GLY A 66 46.39 -48.92 -24.39
CA GLY A 66 46.23 -49.49 -23.04
C GLY A 66 45.53 -48.58 -22.01
N PHE A 67 44.85 -47.52 -22.50
CA PHE A 67 44.16 -46.56 -21.66
C PHE A 67 42.64 -46.58 -21.97
N ASP A 68 41.85 -46.82 -20.93
CA ASP A 68 40.38 -46.73 -21.02
C ASP A 68 39.93 -45.44 -20.37
N GLU A 69 39.57 -44.44 -21.22
CA GLU A 69 39.12 -43.14 -20.81
C GLU A 69 37.84 -43.19 -19.99
N ALA A 70 36.96 -44.17 -20.24
CA ALA A 70 35.69 -44.33 -19.52
C ALA A 70 35.88 -44.57 -18.03
N LEU A 71 37.06 -45.04 -17.61
CA LEU A 71 37.38 -45.22 -16.20
C LEU A 71 37.66 -43.92 -15.46
N TYR A 72 37.96 -42.81 -16.19
CA TYR A 72 38.39 -41.55 -15.63
C TYR A 72 37.44 -40.42 -15.90
N VAL A 73 36.60 -40.51 -16.92
CA VAL A 73 35.58 -39.50 -17.25
C VAL A 73 34.23 -39.99 -16.68
N PRO A 74 33.72 -39.35 -15.65
CA PRO A 74 32.41 -39.72 -15.14
C PRO A 74 31.34 -39.49 -16.22
N PRO A 75 30.36 -40.40 -16.34
CA PRO A 75 29.20 -40.12 -17.20
C PRO A 75 28.52 -38.85 -16.74
N LYS A 76 27.86 -38.15 -17.69
CA LYS A 76 27.15 -36.94 -17.37
C LYS A 76 26.09 -37.20 -16.29
N PRO A 77 26.13 -36.50 -15.14
CA PRO A 77 25.18 -36.76 -14.08
C PRO A 77 23.81 -36.18 -14.38
N GLU A 78 22.77 -36.90 -13.97
CA GLU A 78 21.43 -36.33 -13.80
C GLU A 78 21.25 -36.00 -12.32
N PHE A 79 20.36 -35.02 -12.03
CA PHE A 79 20.16 -34.57 -10.66
C PHE A 79 18.72 -34.77 -10.19
N GLU A 80 18.59 -35.15 -8.93
CA GLU A 80 17.31 -35.33 -8.27
C GLU A 80 17.29 -34.52 -6.96
N LEU A 81 16.23 -33.75 -6.73
CA LEU A 81 16.00 -33.01 -5.50
C LEU A 81 14.79 -33.59 -4.76
N TYR A 82 15.01 -34.09 -3.58
CA TYR A 82 13.99 -34.70 -2.71
C TYR A 82 13.62 -33.70 -1.62
N LEU A 83 12.38 -33.26 -1.58
CA LEU A 83 11.86 -32.27 -0.62
C LEU A 83 10.89 -32.96 0.36
N ASP A 84 11.12 -32.76 1.65
CA ASP A 84 10.24 -33.28 2.70
C ASP A 84 9.93 -32.18 3.74
N ARG A 85 8.64 -32.05 4.06
CA ARG A 85 8.17 -31.14 5.11
C ARG A 85 8.19 -31.89 6.46
N GLN A 86 9.19 -31.59 7.28
CA GLN A 86 9.37 -32.22 8.60
C GLN A 86 8.47 -31.61 9.68
N ALA A 87 8.26 -30.26 9.62
CA ALA A 87 7.36 -29.51 10.49
C ALA A 87 6.70 -28.37 9.70
N MET A 88 5.86 -27.56 10.37
CA MET A 88 5.14 -26.47 9.70
C MET A 88 6.09 -25.49 9.00
N ASP A 89 7.22 -25.16 9.65
CA ASP A 89 8.21 -24.19 9.19
C ASP A 89 9.59 -24.82 8.95
N VAL A 90 9.64 -26.14 8.73
CA VAL A 90 10.89 -26.85 8.49
C VAL A 90 10.76 -27.76 7.28
N VAL A 91 11.57 -27.48 6.27
CA VAL A 91 11.66 -28.27 5.04
C VAL A 91 13.09 -28.75 4.86
N GLY A 92 13.27 -30.06 4.72
CA GLY A 92 14.54 -30.67 4.37
C GLY A 92 14.62 -30.97 2.88
N ALA A 93 15.81 -30.79 2.29
CA ALA A 93 16.08 -31.13 0.89
C ALA A 93 17.33 -31.94 0.71
N LYS A 94 17.21 -33.09 0.05
CA LYS A 94 18.33 -33.95 -0.33
C LYS A 94 18.62 -33.79 -1.82
N LEU A 95 19.84 -33.36 -2.16
CA LEU A 95 20.29 -33.26 -3.54
C LEU A 95 21.12 -34.51 -3.89
N VAL A 96 20.72 -35.20 -4.94
CA VAL A 96 21.32 -36.46 -5.38
C VAL A 96 21.82 -36.30 -6.81
N ALA A 97 23.06 -36.72 -7.07
CA ALA A 97 23.63 -36.87 -8.40
C ALA A 97 23.50 -38.36 -8.81
N VAL A 98 23.00 -38.58 -10.01
CA VAL A 98 22.72 -39.90 -10.59
C VAL A 98 23.67 -40.13 -11.76
N TYR A 99 24.51 -41.16 -11.64
CA TYR A 99 25.47 -41.62 -12.64
C TYR A 99 25.11 -43.06 -13.08
N GLY A 100 24.23 -43.16 -14.07
CA GLY A 100 23.66 -44.44 -14.45
C GLY A 100 22.89 -45.09 -13.30
N ASP A 101 23.32 -46.23 -12.83
CA ASP A 101 22.68 -46.95 -11.69
C ASP A 101 23.13 -46.44 -10.31
N ASN A 102 24.18 -45.64 -10.26
CA ASN A 102 24.75 -45.15 -8.99
C ASN A 102 24.13 -43.78 -8.60
N LYS A 103 23.79 -43.66 -7.31
CA LYS A 103 23.22 -42.41 -6.74
C LYS A 103 24.07 -41.93 -5.57
N TYR A 104 24.53 -40.67 -5.67
CA TYR A 104 25.37 -40.04 -4.66
C TYR A 104 24.69 -38.82 -4.07
N ASN A 105 24.73 -38.67 -2.77
CA ASN A 105 24.32 -37.44 -2.14
C ASN A 105 25.39 -36.36 -2.38
N VAL A 106 25.04 -35.26 -3.06
CA VAL A 106 25.97 -34.17 -3.41
C VAL A 106 26.62 -33.53 -2.18
N LEU A 107 25.96 -33.61 -1.03
CA LEU A 107 26.43 -33.03 0.22
C LEU A 107 27.24 -34.03 1.08
N ALA A 108 27.30 -35.29 0.69
CA ALA A 108 28.08 -36.26 1.38
C ALA A 108 29.57 -36.17 1.00
N LYS A 109 30.44 -36.68 1.88
CA LYS A 109 31.87 -36.80 1.59
C LYS A 109 32.10 -37.80 0.45
N VAL A 110 32.98 -37.46 -0.46
CA VAL A 110 33.38 -38.35 -1.55
C VAL A 110 34.25 -39.46 -0.98
N GLU A 111 33.89 -40.71 -1.30
CA GLU A 111 34.67 -41.89 -0.86
C GLU A 111 35.74 -42.26 -1.92
N PRO A 112 36.86 -42.84 -1.49
CA PRO A 112 37.90 -43.31 -2.41
C PRO A 112 37.35 -44.30 -3.46
N GLY A 113 37.58 -44.01 -4.74
CA GLY A 113 37.14 -44.85 -5.85
C GLY A 113 35.81 -44.41 -6.51
N GLU A 114 35.12 -43.38 -6.00
CA GLU A 114 33.97 -42.78 -6.67
C GLU A 114 34.43 -41.89 -7.83
N VAL A 115 33.95 -42.18 -9.02
CA VAL A 115 34.20 -41.37 -10.21
C VAL A 115 33.00 -40.43 -10.41
N ARG A 116 33.17 -39.15 -9.99
CA ARG A 116 32.10 -38.15 -9.96
C ARG A 116 32.55 -36.85 -10.60
N ASP A 117 31.66 -36.14 -11.30
CA ASP A 117 31.88 -34.79 -11.79
C ASP A 117 31.58 -33.74 -10.71
N LEU A 118 32.56 -33.56 -9.80
CA LEU A 118 32.43 -32.62 -8.69
C LEU A 118 32.21 -31.17 -9.13
N SER A 119 32.65 -30.80 -10.33
CA SER A 119 32.47 -29.44 -10.86
C SER A 119 31.01 -29.22 -11.18
N GLU A 120 30.37 -30.15 -11.87
CA GLU A 120 28.95 -30.05 -12.21
C GLU A 120 28.07 -30.18 -10.96
N GLU A 121 28.43 -31.07 -10.03
CA GLU A 121 27.74 -31.17 -8.73
C GLU A 121 27.82 -29.89 -7.93
N LEU A 122 28.96 -29.20 -7.90
CA LEU A 122 29.13 -27.91 -7.23
C LEU A 122 28.31 -26.81 -7.92
N ARG A 123 28.29 -26.82 -9.25
CA ARG A 123 27.45 -25.90 -10.04
C ARG A 123 25.98 -26.05 -9.69
N ILE A 124 25.47 -27.28 -9.68
CA ILE A 124 24.07 -27.58 -9.35
C ILE A 124 23.78 -27.27 -7.88
N LYS A 125 24.68 -27.60 -6.96
CA LYS A 125 24.58 -27.22 -5.56
C LYS A 125 24.40 -25.70 -5.39
N SER A 126 25.18 -24.91 -6.11
CA SER A 126 25.12 -23.45 -6.03
C SER A 126 23.77 -22.87 -6.51
N LEU A 127 23.01 -23.59 -7.36
CA LEU A 127 21.65 -23.20 -7.78
C LEU A 127 20.60 -23.53 -6.69
N VAL A 128 20.84 -24.57 -5.88
CA VAL A 128 19.91 -25.01 -4.84
C VAL A 128 20.12 -24.26 -3.53
N GLU A 129 21.37 -24.06 -3.13
CA GLU A 129 21.78 -23.48 -1.84
C GLU A 129 21.09 -22.15 -1.48
N PRO A 130 20.83 -21.18 -2.40
CA PRO A 130 20.18 -19.91 -2.08
C PRO A 130 18.73 -20.03 -1.56
N TYR A 131 18.08 -21.17 -1.72
CA TYR A 131 16.74 -21.43 -1.21
C TYR A 131 16.70 -21.97 0.22
N PHE A 132 17.86 -22.20 0.86
CA PHE A 132 17.98 -22.82 2.17
C PHE A 132 18.87 -21.99 3.08
N ASN A 133 18.54 -21.93 4.37
CA ASN A 133 19.26 -21.13 5.36
C ASN A 133 20.10 -21.95 6.34
N GLU A 134 19.89 -23.23 6.40
CA GLU A 134 20.63 -24.13 7.29
C GLU A 134 21.08 -25.38 6.55
N TYR A 135 22.03 -26.09 7.17
CA TYR A 135 22.59 -27.35 6.70
C TYR A 135 22.64 -28.35 7.82
N ASP A 136 21.96 -29.51 7.67
CA ASP A 136 22.05 -30.63 8.60
C ASP A 136 23.26 -31.54 8.26
N HIS A 137 24.37 -31.31 8.94
CA HIS A 137 25.60 -32.08 8.74
C HIS A 137 25.46 -33.57 9.05
N SER A 138 24.55 -33.98 9.95
CA SER A 138 24.36 -35.34 10.35
C SER A 138 23.62 -36.17 9.30
N LYS A 139 22.73 -35.54 8.57
CA LYS A 139 21.88 -36.14 7.52
C LYS A 139 22.27 -35.73 6.10
N THR A 140 23.21 -34.80 5.97
CA THR A 140 23.64 -34.22 4.68
C THR A 140 22.46 -33.66 3.85
N PHE A 141 21.64 -32.83 4.49
CA PHE A 141 20.49 -32.16 3.91
C PHE A 141 20.64 -30.67 3.97
N PHE A 142 20.12 -29.98 2.96
CA PHE A 142 19.75 -28.58 3.09
C PHE A 142 18.48 -28.45 3.92
N VAL A 143 18.36 -27.38 4.70
CA VAL A 143 17.20 -27.16 5.56
C VAL A 143 16.73 -25.70 5.41
N ILE A 144 15.42 -25.51 5.27
CA ILE A 144 14.77 -24.24 5.58
C ILE A 144 14.22 -24.38 7.01
N ALA A 145 14.70 -23.56 7.93
CA ALA A 145 14.21 -23.55 9.30
C ALA A 145 13.77 -22.14 9.69
N LYS A 146 12.48 -22.00 10.07
CA LYS A 146 11.88 -20.76 10.60
C LYS A 146 12.01 -19.55 9.68
N ASP A 147 12.14 -19.75 8.38
CA ASP A 147 12.21 -18.70 7.37
C ASP A 147 11.06 -18.86 6.36
N GLU A 148 9.98 -18.13 6.59
CA GLU A 148 8.80 -18.17 5.72
C GLU A 148 9.07 -17.54 4.35
N ASP A 149 9.97 -16.56 4.26
CA ASP A 149 10.28 -15.88 3.00
C ASP A 149 11.03 -16.79 2.04
N LEU A 150 12.02 -17.54 2.54
CA LEU A 150 12.70 -18.57 1.75
C LEU A 150 11.75 -19.67 1.31
N LEU A 151 10.88 -20.13 2.22
CA LEU A 151 9.90 -21.17 1.92
C LEU A 151 8.91 -20.70 0.84
N TYR A 152 8.41 -19.46 0.93
CA TYR A 152 7.58 -18.87 -0.11
C TYR A 152 8.33 -18.77 -1.44
N GLN A 153 9.58 -18.28 -1.45
CA GLN A 153 10.39 -18.17 -2.67
C GLN A 153 10.61 -19.53 -3.34
N LEU A 154 10.85 -20.57 -2.56
CA LEU A 154 11.01 -21.93 -3.07
C LEU A 154 9.72 -22.41 -3.76
N VAL A 155 8.56 -22.27 -3.08
CA VAL A 155 7.27 -22.79 -3.57
C VAL A 155 6.70 -21.93 -4.70
N ALA A 156 6.80 -20.59 -4.63
CA ALA A 156 6.21 -19.66 -5.58
C ALA A 156 6.91 -19.62 -6.96
N GLY A 157 8.16 -20.04 -7.04
CA GLY A 157 8.89 -20.02 -8.32
C GLY A 157 10.22 -20.75 -8.31
N GLY A 158 10.78 -21.06 -7.14
CA GLY A 158 12.04 -21.77 -6.99
C GLY A 158 11.98 -23.16 -7.60
N LEU A 159 10.93 -23.92 -7.28
CA LEU A 159 10.74 -25.27 -7.81
C LEU A 159 10.65 -25.27 -9.34
N GLN A 160 9.91 -24.35 -9.94
CA GLN A 160 9.81 -24.26 -11.39
C GLN A 160 11.17 -23.95 -12.02
N ARG A 161 11.97 -23.09 -11.42
CA ARG A 161 13.33 -22.78 -11.92
C ARG A 161 14.26 -23.98 -11.78
N LEU A 162 14.24 -24.67 -10.65
CA LEU A 162 15.09 -25.83 -10.39
C LEU A 162 14.70 -27.02 -11.27
N SER A 163 13.42 -27.18 -11.63
CA SER A 163 12.95 -28.28 -12.51
C SER A 163 13.53 -28.26 -13.92
N HIS A 164 14.13 -27.14 -14.36
CA HIS A 164 14.86 -27.06 -15.64
C HIS A 164 16.23 -27.78 -15.58
N PHE A 165 16.74 -28.01 -14.37
CA PHE A 165 18.09 -28.57 -14.16
C PHE A 165 18.07 -29.95 -13.50
N MET A 166 16.96 -30.31 -12.84
CA MET A 166 16.88 -31.54 -12.06
C MET A 166 15.45 -32.05 -11.92
N ALA A 167 15.30 -33.35 -11.68
CA ALA A 167 14.01 -33.94 -11.30
C ALA A 167 13.68 -33.60 -9.84
N ILE A 168 12.44 -33.18 -9.56
CA ILE A 168 12.01 -32.79 -8.23
C ILE A 168 10.98 -33.79 -7.70
N TYR A 169 11.28 -34.37 -6.54
CA TYR A 169 10.43 -35.29 -5.82
C TYR A 169 10.01 -34.68 -4.49
N THR A 170 8.71 -34.73 -4.19
CA THR A 170 8.14 -34.11 -3.00
C THR A 170 7.36 -35.13 -2.18
N SER A 171 7.49 -35.06 -0.86
CA SER A 171 6.61 -35.82 0.05
C SER A 171 5.16 -35.28 -0.03
N ASP A 172 4.18 -36.10 0.35
CA ASP A 172 2.77 -35.68 0.38
C ASP A 172 2.55 -34.48 1.30
N LYS A 173 3.29 -34.40 2.42
CA LYS A 173 3.23 -33.25 3.34
C LYS A 173 3.73 -31.95 2.69
N PHE A 174 4.74 -32.04 1.82
CA PHE A 174 5.24 -30.89 1.09
C PHE A 174 4.31 -30.54 -0.07
N ARG A 175 3.79 -31.52 -0.81
CA ARG A 175 2.89 -31.34 -1.95
C ARG A 175 1.60 -30.62 -1.60
N ASN A 176 1.12 -30.79 -0.37
CA ASN A 176 -0.08 -30.12 0.13
C ASN A 176 0.13 -28.62 0.42
N MET A 177 1.37 -28.12 0.39
CA MET A 177 1.69 -26.71 0.55
C MET A 177 1.67 -26.02 -0.81
N LYS A 178 0.71 -25.11 -1.00
CA LYS A 178 0.47 -24.46 -2.27
C LYS A 178 0.58 -22.93 -2.14
N VAL A 179 0.85 -22.28 -3.25
CA VAL A 179 0.61 -20.86 -3.41
C VAL A 179 -0.74 -20.72 -4.09
N VAL A 180 -1.68 -20.06 -3.43
CA VAL A 180 -3.03 -19.80 -3.93
C VAL A 180 -3.18 -18.31 -4.25
N ASN A 181 -3.96 -18.02 -5.27
CA ASN A 181 -4.27 -16.64 -5.61
C ASN A 181 -5.20 -16.04 -4.56
N ALA A 182 -5.11 -14.73 -4.38
CA ALA A 182 -6.04 -14.01 -3.54
C ALA A 182 -7.47 -14.06 -4.11
N PRO A 183 -8.47 -14.19 -3.25
CA PRO A 183 -9.87 -14.21 -3.67
C PRO A 183 -10.29 -12.85 -4.20
N SER A 184 -11.32 -12.86 -5.05
CA SER A 184 -11.98 -11.65 -5.49
C SER A 184 -12.72 -10.96 -4.32
N VAL A 185 -12.58 -9.65 -4.23
CA VAL A 185 -13.21 -8.86 -3.17
C VAL A 185 -14.12 -7.80 -3.79
N SER A 186 -15.34 -7.71 -3.28
CA SER A 186 -16.29 -6.68 -3.64
C SER A 186 -16.59 -5.75 -2.44
N VAL A 187 -16.78 -4.47 -2.76
CA VAL A 187 -17.07 -3.42 -1.79
C VAL A 187 -18.34 -2.70 -2.18
N GLY A 188 -19.39 -2.90 -1.39
CA GLY A 188 -20.64 -2.17 -1.50
C GLY A 188 -20.63 -0.92 -0.63
N VAL A 189 -20.96 0.25 -1.19
CA VAL A 189 -21.10 1.51 -0.46
C VAL A 189 -22.52 2.00 -0.56
N SER A 190 -23.16 2.20 0.57
CA SER A 190 -24.49 2.77 0.65
C SER A 190 -24.57 3.93 1.65
N LEU A 191 -25.23 5.01 1.22
CA LEU A 191 -25.57 6.12 2.09
C LEU A 191 -26.96 5.85 2.69
N LYS A 192 -27.06 5.88 4.03
CA LYS A 192 -28.32 5.79 4.77
C LYS A 192 -28.36 6.90 5.81
N SER A 193 -29.25 7.85 5.62
CA SER A 193 -29.31 9.06 6.45
C SER A 193 -27.94 9.77 6.48
N ASP A 194 -27.32 9.91 7.66
CA ASP A 194 -26.01 10.58 7.82
C ASP A 194 -24.84 9.60 8.01
N LEU A 195 -25.03 8.33 7.69
CA LEU A 195 -24.01 7.29 7.83
C LEU A 195 -23.77 6.59 6.50
N LEU A 196 -22.53 6.21 6.28
CA LEU A 196 -22.12 5.34 5.19
C LEU A 196 -22.02 3.91 5.71
N GLU A 197 -22.69 3.00 5.04
CA GLU A 197 -22.50 1.56 5.23
C GLU A 197 -21.54 1.05 4.16
N LEU A 198 -20.42 0.49 4.61
CA LEU A 198 -19.44 -0.21 3.77
C LEU A 198 -19.64 -1.71 3.97
N LYS A 199 -20.05 -2.42 2.93
CA LYS A 199 -20.17 -3.88 2.92
C LYS A 199 -18.97 -4.47 2.18
N VAL A 200 -18.23 -5.33 2.87
CA VAL A 200 -17.10 -6.04 2.27
C VAL A 200 -17.50 -7.50 2.13
N HIS A 201 -17.41 -8.03 0.92
CA HIS A 201 -17.84 -9.37 0.58
C HIS A 201 -16.85 -10.05 -0.38
N SER A 202 -16.72 -11.36 -0.23
CA SER A 202 -16.06 -12.24 -1.19
C SER A 202 -16.93 -13.49 -1.37
N ASP A 203 -17.05 -13.95 -2.60
CA ASP A 203 -17.79 -15.19 -2.91
C ASP A 203 -17.02 -16.45 -2.50
N GLU A 204 -15.70 -16.30 -2.29
CA GLU A 204 -14.76 -17.40 -2.08
C GLU A 204 -14.42 -17.62 -0.60
N MET A 205 -14.73 -16.66 0.28
CA MET A 205 -14.40 -16.75 1.70
C MET A 205 -15.37 -15.98 2.60
N SER A 206 -15.42 -16.38 3.87
CA SER A 206 -16.24 -15.72 4.88
C SER A 206 -15.69 -14.37 5.31
N SER A 207 -16.55 -13.51 5.86
CA SER A 207 -16.13 -12.22 6.43
C SER A 207 -15.09 -12.36 7.57
N GLU A 208 -15.13 -13.47 8.31
CA GLU A 208 -14.19 -13.77 9.38
C GLU A 208 -12.79 -14.10 8.83
N GLU A 209 -12.73 -14.91 7.76
CA GLU A 209 -11.48 -15.23 7.08
C GLU A 209 -10.88 -14.00 6.42
N LEU A 210 -11.70 -13.19 5.76
CA LEU A 210 -11.27 -11.93 5.14
C LEU A 210 -10.72 -10.96 6.19
N ALA A 211 -11.41 -10.79 7.33
CA ALA A 211 -10.93 -9.96 8.43
C ALA A 211 -9.60 -10.48 9.01
N TYR A 212 -9.43 -11.80 9.09
CA TYR A 212 -8.16 -12.42 9.51
C TYR A 212 -7.05 -12.10 8.52
N LEU A 213 -7.28 -12.22 7.21
CA LEU A 213 -6.29 -11.89 6.18
C LEU A 213 -5.85 -10.42 6.26
N LEU A 214 -6.82 -9.50 6.39
CA LEU A 214 -6.54 -8.07 6.54
C LEU A 214 -5.73 -7.75 7.81
N SER A 215 -5.97 -8.48 8.90
CA SER A 215 -5.20 -8.32 10.15
C SER A 215 -3.74 -8.81 10.04
N LYS A 216 -3.46 -9.68 9.07
CA LYS A 216 -2.12 -10.24 8.80
C LYS A 216 -1.41 -9.56 7.63
N TYR A 217 -2.09 -8.65 6.96
CA TYR A 217 -1.52 -7.93 5.84
C TYR A 217 -0.32 -7.09 6.28
N ASP A 218 0.78 -7.22 5.55
CA ASP A 218 1.99 -6.41 5.71
C ASP A 218 2.43 -5.94 4.31
N ARG A 219 2.47 -4.62 4.11
CA ARG A 219 2.90 -3.98 2.84
C ARG A 219 4.29 -4.42 2.36
N LYS A 220 5.14 -4.90 3.27
CA LYS A 220 6.50 -5.36 2.95
C LYS A 220 6.53 -6.79 2.44
N LYS A 221 5.50 -7.60 2.73
CA LYS A 221 5.40 -9.00 2.32
C LYS A 221 4.56 -9.13 1.05
N LYS A 222 4.91 -10.10 0.21
CA LYS A 222 4.20 -10.42 -1.03
C LYS A 222 3.18 -11.54 -0.85
N TYR A 223 3.02 -12.05 0.36
CA TYR A 223 2.16 -13.19 0.69
C TYR A 223 1.64 -13.11 2.12
N ILE A 224 0.56 -13.84 2.36
CA ILE A 224 0.07 -14.14 3.72
C ILE A 224 0.12 -15.64 3.94
N ARG A 225 0.65 -16.07 5.10
CA ARG A 225 0.65 -17.47 5.50
C ARG A 225 -0.73 -17.86 6.05
N LEU A 226 -1.37 -18.86 5.44
CA LEU A 226 -2.66 -19.37 5.88
C LEU A 226 -2.48 -20.39 7.04
N LYS A 227 -3.55 -20.62 7.81
CA LYS A 227 -3.54 -21.56 8.95
C LYS A 227 -3.24 -23.01 8.55
N ASN A 228 -3.62 -23.43 7.34
CA ASN A 228 -3.33 -24.76 6.79
C ASN A 228 -1.88 -24.91 6.29
N GLY A 229 -1.13 -23.80 6.24
CA GLY A 229 0.25 -23.74 5.80
C GLY A 229 0.44 -23.35 4.34
N ASP A 230 -0.62 -23.06 3.59
CA ASP A 230 -0.54 -22.50 2.24
C ASP A 230 -0.10 -21.04 2.27
N PHE A 231 0.38 -20.57 1.15
CA PHE A 231 0.68 -19.16 0.94
C PHE A 231 -0.37 -18.53 0.05
N LEU A 232 -0.92 -17.40 0.50
CA LEU A 232 -1.78 -16.55 -0.32
C LEU A 232 -0.90 -15.48 -0.98
N ASP A 233 -0.82 -15.47 -2.30
CA ASP A 233 -0.12 -14.40 -3.04
C ASP A 233 -0.99 -13.14 -3.02
N ILE A 234 -0.42 -12.01 -2.55
CA ILE A 234 -1.11 -10.73 -2.38
C ILE A 234 -0.48 -9.61 -3.23
N LYS A 235 0.18 -9.98 -4.33
CA LYS A 235 0.72 -8.99 -5.26
C LYS A 235 -0.40 -8.36 -6.08
N GLU A 236 -0.62 -7.04 -5.89
CA GLU A 236 -1.55 -6.24 -6.70
C GLU A 236 -2.95 -6.90 -6.83
N ASP A 237 -3.58 -7.23 -5.71
CA ASP A 237 -4.89 -7.85 -5.66
C ASP A 237 -5.92 -7.05 -4.84
N GLY A 238 -7.17 -7.53 -4.80
CA GLY A 238 -8.25 -6.91 -4.05
C GLY A 238 -8.01 -6.85 -2.54
N ILE A 239 -7.22 -7.75 -1.96
CA ILE A 239 -6.91 -7.77 -0.52
C ILE A 239 -5.94 -6.64 -0.16
N SER A 240 -4.88 -6.44 -0.95
CA SER A 240 -3.94 -5.34 -0.74
C SER A 240 -4.66 -3.99 -0.83
N ALA A 241 -5.51 -3.85 -1.83
CA ALA A 241 -6.35 -2.68 -2.04
C ALA A 241 -7.32 -2.42 -0.88
N LEU A 242 -7.99 -3.46 -0.40
CA LEU A 242 -8.89 -3.35 0.74
C LEU A 242 -8.15 -3.07 2.04
N ALA A 243 -6.95 -3.63 2.22
CA ALA A 243 -6.11 -3.39 3.38
C ALA A 243 -5.72 -1.91 3.49
N GLU A 244 -5.32 -1.28 2.38
CA GLU A 244 -5.01 0.15 2.32
C GLU A 244 -6.23 1.01 2.69
N VAL A 245 -7.38 0.73 2.08
CA VAL A 245 -8.63 1.44 2.41
C VAL A 245 -9.02 1.23 3.88
N SER A 246 -8.81 0.03 4.41
CA SER A 246 -9.13 -0.31 5.81
C SER A 246 -8.22 0.42 6.81
N GLU A 247 -6.92 0.53 6.51
CA GLU A 247 -5.97 1.27 7.34
C GLU A 247 -6.31 2.76 7.37
N ASP A 248 -6.53 3.36 6.22
CA ASP A 248 -6.85 4.78 6.09
C ASP A 248 -8.19 5.15 6.75
N LEU A 249 -9.17 4.25 6.67
CA LEU A 249 -10.46 4.42 7.35
C LEU A 249 -10.42 3.99 8.82
N GLN A 250 -9.30 3.46 9.29
CA GLN A 250 -9.12 2.93 10.64
C GLN A 250 -10.16 1.86 10.99
N LEU A 251 -10.44 0.97 10.03
CA LEU A 251 -11.39 -0.12 10.25
C LEU A 251 -10.76 -1.17 11.18
N THR A 252 -11.52 -1.59 12.18
CA THR A 252 -11.06 -2.62 13.12
C THR A 252 -11.41 -4.02 12.63
N GLU A 253 -10.61 -5.02 13.01
CA GLU A 253 -10.92 -6.43 12.73
C GLU A 253 -12.33 -6.82 13.19
N ALA A 254 -12.75 -6.33 14.36
CA ALA A 254 -14.08 -6.58 14.90
C ALA A 254 -15.21 -5.99 14.03
N SER A 255 -14.97 -4.86 13.36
CA SER A 255 -15.93 -4.25 12.44
C SER A 255 -16.01 -5.00 11.11
N LEU A 256 -14.87 -5.45 10.60
CA LEU A 256 -14.77 -6.22 9.35
C LEU A 256 -15.41 -7.61 9.47
N LYS A 257 -15.25 -8.30 10.61
CA LYS A 257 -15.92 -9.59 10.88
C LYS A 257 -17.44 -9.56 10.74
N LYS A 258 -18.07 -8.40 10.97
CA LYS A 258 -19.52 -8.22 10.78
C LYS A 258 -19.92 -8.14 9.30
N GLY A 259 -18.97 -8.05 8.37
CA GLY A 259 -19.20 -7.89 6.93
C GLY A 259 -19.81 -6.53 6.54
N THR A 260 -20.22 -5.72 7.52
CA THR A 260 -20.76 -4.36 7.31
C THR A 260 -20.13 -3.41 8.32
N VAL A 261 -19.53 -2.35 7.83
CA VAL A 261 -18.89 -1.30 8.63
C VAL A 261 -19.64 0.00 8.42
N VAL A 262 -19.94 0.68 9.53
CA VAL A 262 -20.58 2.00 9.49
C VAL A 262 -19.55 3.06 9.74
N ILE A 263 -19.44 4.01 8.81
CA ILE A 263 -18.50 5.14 8.88
C ILE A 263 -19.24 6.46 8.72
N PRO A 264 -18.73 7.56 9.29
CA PRO A 264 -19.36 8.85 9.17
C PRO A 264 -19.42 9.34 7.72
N LYS A 265 -20.50 10.03 7.37
CA LYS A 265 -20.79 10.58 6.05
C LYS A 265 -19.65 11.47 5.50
N TYR A 266 -18.96 12.20 6.36
CA TYR A 266 -17.86 13.09 5.95
C TYR A 266 -16.68 12.38 5.26
N ARG A 267 -16.55 11.06 5.45
CA ARG A 267 -15.53 10.26 4.76
C ARG A 267 -15.91 9.87 3.33
N ALA A 268 -17.10 10.28 2.85
CA ALA A 268 -17.63 9.88 1.55
C ALA A 268 -16.71 10.24 0.37
N MET A 269 -16.20 11.47 0.35
CA MET A 269 -15.35 11.95 -0.75
C MET A 269 -14.01 11.22 -0.77
N TYR A 270 -13.42 11.00 0.41
CA TYR A 270 -12.21 10.19 0.55
C TYR A 270 -12.46 8.76 0.06
N LEU A 271 -13.55 8.13 0.53
CA LEU A 271 -13.91 6.77 0.15
C LEU A 271 -14.14 6.65 -1.37
N ASP A 272 -14.83 7.62 -1.98
CA ASP A 272 -15.02 7.65 -3.44
C ASP A 272 -13.70 7.73 -4.20
N ALA A 273 -12.76 8.56 -3.73
CA ALA A 273 -11.45 8.71 -4.34
C ALA A 273 -10.59 7.45 -4.17
N ALA A 274 -10.51 6.90 -2.95
CA ALA A 274 -9.75 5.71 -2.64
C ALA A 274 -10.24 4.48 -3.44
N LEU A 275 -11.56 4.30 -3.51
CA LEU A 275 -12.15 3.20 -4.28
C LEU A 275 -12.01 3.41 -5.80
N LYS A 276 -12.10 4.65 -6.29
CA LYS A 276 -12.03 4.93 -7.73
C LYS A 276 -10.65 4.68 -8.33
N ASN A 277 -9.60 4.90 -7.55
CA ASN A 277 -8.22 4.67 -7.95
C ASN A 277 -7.84 3.18 -7.94
N ASN A 278 -8.73 2.31 -7.46
CA ASN A 278 -8.45 0.90 -7.26
C ASN A 278 -9.28 0.04 -8.22
N GLN A 279 -8.64 -0.42 -9.31
CA GLN A 279 -9.26 -1.26 -10.35
C GLN A 279 -9.42 -2.72 -9.91
N LEU A 280 -8.80 -3.11 -8.80
CA LEU A 280 -8.74 -4.48 -8.30
C LEU A 280 -9.96 -4.86 -7.43
N LEU A 281 -10.76 -3.86 -7.02
CA LEU A 281 -11.97 -4.05 -6.24
C LEU A 281 -13.21 -3.95 -7.14
N SER A 282 -14.11 -4.89 -7.01
CA SER A 282 -15.47 -4.73 -7.54
C SER A 282 -16.25 -3.78 -6.64
N ILE A 283 -16.71 -2.65 -7.18
CA ILE A 283 -17.30 -1.57 -6.38
C ILE A 283 -18.76 -1.36 -6.77
N GLU A 284 -19.63 -1.54 -5.81
CA GLU A 284 -21.05 -1.23 -5.91
C GLU A 284 -21.39 0.01 -5.08
N LYS A 285 -21.98 1.04 -5.70
CA LYS A 285 -22.39 2.29 -5.04
C LYS A 285 -23.88 2.47 -5.21
N ASN A 286 -24.61 2.72 -4.13
CA ASN A 286 -26.04 3.00 -4.22
C ASN A 286 -26.29 4.38 -4.86
N ARG A 287 -27.57 4.62 -5.23
CA ARG A 287 -27.97 5.82 -5.96
C ARG A 287 -27.74 7.10 -5.14
N GLU A 288 -28.03 7.04 -3.86
CA GLU A 288 -27.89 8.14 -2.92
C GLU A 288 -26.42 8.56 -2.77
N PHE A 289 -25.51 7.61 -2.59
CA PHE A 289 -24.07 7.89 -2.51
C PHE A 289 -23.53 8.50 -3.81
N LYS A 290 -23.91 7.93 -4.98
CA LYS A 290 -23.52 8.47 -6.29
C LYS A 290 -24.03 9.89 -6.49
N GLY A 291 -25.29 10.16 -6.08
CA GLY A 291 -25.90 11.49 -6.14
C GLY A 291 -25.15 12.52 -5.31
N MET A 292 -24.86 12.17 -4.05
CA MET A 292 -24.11 13.02 -3.13
C MET A 292 -22.70 13.36 -3.67
N VAL A 293 -21.95 12.34 -4.09
CA VAL A 293 -20.59 12.52 -4.63
C VAL A 293 -20.62 13.40 -5.89
N ARG A 294 -21.60 13.20 -6.77
CA ARG A 294 -21.78 14.04 -7.96
C ARG A 294 -22.03 15.51 -7.56
N ASN A 295 -22.99 15.74 -6.67
CA ASN A 295 -23.33 17.10 -6.21
C ASN A 295 -22.13 17.82 -5.57
N MET A 296 -21.25 17.07 -4.87
CA MET A 296 -20.04 17.63 -4.29
C MET A 296 -18.95 17.96 -5.31
N LYS A 297 -18.93 17.29 -6.48
CA LYS A 297 -17.90 17.48 -7.51
C LYS A 297 -18.28 18.55 -8.55
N THR A 298 -19.57 18.77 -8.80
CA THR A 298 -20.08 19.66 -9.84
C THR A 298 -20.67 20.94 -9.22
N ILE A 299 -19.85 21.68 -8.48
CA ILE A 299 -20.28 22.91 -7.78
C ILE A 299 -20.73 23.99 -8.78
N GLU A 300 -20.10 24.06 -9.94
CA GLU A 300 -20.43 25.03 -11.00
C GLU A 300 -21.79 24.75 -11.65
N ASP A 301 -22.25 23.49 -11.65
CA ASP A 301 -23.56 23.06 -12.17
C ASP A 301 -24.60 22.89 -11.04
N SER A 302 -24.38 23.53 -9.89
CA SER A 302 -25.32 23.43 -8.78
C SER A 302 -26.61 24.21 -9.09
N ASP A 303 -27.77 23.69 -8.69
CA ASP A 303 -29.09 24.35 -8.82
C ASP A 303 -29.23 25.55 -7.87
N TYR A 304 -28.19 25.88 -7.09
CA TYR A 304 -28.22 26.97 -6.13
C TYR A 304 -27.83 28.28 -6.80
N GLU A 305 -28.56 29.35 -6.46
CA GLU A 305 -28.27 30.69 -6.93
C GLU A 305 -27.86 31.60 -5.78
N VAL A 306 -26.97 32.55 -6.10
CA VAL A 306 -26.64 33.64 -5.17
C VAL A 306 -27.88 34.52 -4.98
N VAL A 307 -28.12 34.91 -3.74
CA VAL A 307 -29.22 35.81 -3.38
C VAL A 307 -29.18 37.12 -4.25
N ASP A 308 -30.31 37.52 -4.80
CA ASP A 308 -30.39 38.60 -5.79
C ASP A 308 -29.78 39.92 -5.32
N SER A 309 -29.93 40.29 -4.05
CA SER A 309 -29.35 41.50 -3.47
C SER A 309 -27.82 41.52 -3.51
N LEU A 310 -27.15 40.34 -3.54
CA LEU A 310 -25.69 40.22 -3.56
C LEU A 310 -25.11 39.81 -4.92
N LYS A 311 -25.95 39.41 -5.89
CA LYS A 311 -25.53 38.98 -7.24
C LYS A 311 -24.58 39.95 -7.92
N ASN A 312 -24.84 41.25 -7.79
CA ASN A 312 -24.05 42.32 -8.42
C ASN A 312 -22.91 42.87 -7.53
N VAL A 313 -22.88 42.48 -6.26
CA VAL A 313 -21.85 42.88 -5.30
C VAL A 313 -20.70 41.87 -5.24
N MET A 314 -21.04 40.61 -5.36
CA MET A 314 -20.06 39.51 -5.28
C MET A 314 -19.29 39.33 -6.59
N ARG A 315 -17.97 39.11 -6.46
CA ARG A 315 -17.11 38.72 -7.57
C ARG A 315 -17.33 37.22 -7.88
N ASN A 316 -16.94 36.78 -9.11
CA ASN A 316 -17.19 35.42 -9.55
C ASN A 316 -16.62 34.34 -8.59
N TYR A 317 -15.40 34.51 -8.10
CA TYR A 317 -14.81 33.54 -7.14
C TYR A 317 -15.58 33.53 -5.81
N GLN A 318 -16.15 34.66 -5.36
CA GLN A 318 -16.97 34.70 -4.15
C GLN A 318 -18.33 34.02 -4.37
N LYS A 319 -18.89 34.10 -5.57
CA LYS A 319 -20.09 33.33 -5.95
C LYS A 319 -19.80 31.85 -5.93
N ASN A 320 -18.67 31.41 -6.49
CA ASN A 320 -18.25 30.03 -6.45
C ASN A 320 -18.01 29.55 -4.99
N GLY A 321 -17.41 30.38 -4.14
CA GLY A 321 -17.25 30.10 -2.72
C GLY A 321 -18.60 29.95 -1.99
N PHE A 322 -19.57 30.83 -2.27
CA PHE A 322 -20.94 30.70 -1.75
C PHE A 322 -21.59 29.37 -2.20
N LEU A 323 -21.54 29.06 -3.50
CA LEU A 323 -22.11 27.84 -4.04
C LEU A 323 -21.49 26.60 -3.35
N TRP A 324 -20.17 26.64 -3.12
CA TRP A 324 -19.49 25.60 -2.39
C TRP A 324 -19.97 25.48 -0.93
N LEU A 325 -20.09 26.60 -0.21
CA LEU A 325 -20.62 26.63 1.16
C LEU A 325 -22.05 26.10 1.24
N LYS A 326 -22.91 26.52 0.30
CA LYS A 326 -24.31 26.04 0.20
C LYS A 326 -24.35 24.54 -0.07
N THR A 327 -23.54 24.05 -1.00
CA THR A 327 -23.44 22.62 -1.30
C THR A 327 -22.99 21.80 -0.07
N LEU A 328 -22.00 22.27 0.67
CA LEU A 328 -21.59 21.63 1.93
C LEU A 328 -22.75 21.57 2.93
N ARG A 329 -23.42 22.71 3.11
CA ARG A 329 -24.54 22.85 4.05
C ARG A 329 -25.68 21.89 3.74
N GLU A 330 -26.10 21.80 2.48
CA GLU A 330 -27.21 20.95 2.05
C GLU A 330 -26.87 19.46 2.10
N ASN A 331 -25.60 19.12 1.96
CA ASN A 331 -25.14 17.74 2.10
C ASN A 331 -24.77 17.35 3.55
N GLY A 332 -24.93 18.28 4.54
CA GLY A 332 -24.67 18.01 5.96
C GLY A 332 -23.18 17.90 6.30
N PHE A 333 -22.30 18.56 5.53
CA PHE A 333 -20.87 18.66 5.82
C PHE A 333 -20.56 19.98 6.54
N GLY A 334 -19.49 20.01 7.35
CA GLY A 334 -18.85 21.25 7.75
C GLY A 334 -17.85 21.72 6.69
N GLY A 335 -17.35 22.98 6.83
CA GLY A 335 -16.38 23.53 5.88
C GLY A 335 -15.26 24.35 6.52
N ILE A 336 -14.13 24.46 5.80
CA ILE A 336 -13.04 25.37 6.12
C ILE A 336 -12.84 26.27 4.90
N LEU A 337 -13.07 27.58 5.06
CA LEU A 337 -12.80 28.58 4.02
C LEU A 337 -11.44 29.23 4.34
N ALA A 338 -10.42 28.84 3.58
CA ALA A 338 -9.03 29.22 3.81
C ALA A 338 -8.48 30.21 2.75
N ASP A 339 -9.34 31.05 2.20
CA ASP A 339 -8.95 32.09 1.25
C ASP A 339 -7.98 33.09 1.87
N ASP A 340 -7.15 33.72 1.05
CA ASP A 340 -6.25 34.79 1.46
C ASP A 340 -7.00 35.99 2.10
N MET A 341 -6.25 36.81 2.85
CA MET A 341 -6.81 38.02 3.46
C MET A 341 -7.32 39.00 2.38
N GLY A 342 -8.46 39.64 2.66
CA GLY A 342 -9.03 40.64 1.75
C GLY A 342 -9.85 40.07 0.58
N LEU A 343 -9.91 38.74 0.40
CA LEU A 343 -10.73 38.11 -0.63
C LEU A 343 -12.24 38.08 -0.28
N GLY A 344 -12.64 38.68 0.83
CA GLY A 344 -14.07 38.86 1.19
C GLY A 344 -14.73 37.57 1.67
N LYS A 345 -14.05 36.75 2.49
CA LYS A 345 -14.64 35.59 3.18
C LYS A 345 -15.91 35.94 3.95
N THR A 346 -15.92 37.12 4.61
CA THR A 346 -17.09 37.66 5.31
C THR A 346 -18.30 37.76 4.42
N LEU A 347 -18.14 38.31 3.19
CA LEU A 347 -19.23 38.46 2.25
C LEU A 347 -19.81 37.15 1.76
N GLN A 348 -18.96 36.13 1.54
CA GLN A 348 -19.39 34.78 1.19
C GLN A 348 -20.22 34.13 2.33
N VAL A 349 -19.82 34.33 3.57
CA VAL A 349 -20.56 33.84 4.76
C VAL A 349 -21.89 34.62 4.93
N ILE A 350 -21.89 35.93 4.75
CA ILE A 350 -23.12 36.77 4.80
C ILE A 350 -24.12 36.29 3.75
N SER A 351 -23.65 36.00 2.53
CA SER A 351 -24.49 35.45 1.46
C SER A 351 -25.11 34.10 1.85
N LEU A 352 -24.35 33.22 2.53
CA LEU A 352 -24.89 31.95 3.05
C LEU A 352 -25.94 32.16 4.14
N LEU A 353 -25.68 33.04 5.10
CA LEU A 353 -26.65 33.35 6.18
C LEU A 353 -27.94 33.98 5.63
N LEU A 354 -27.82 34.78 4.57
CA LEU A 354 -28.98 35.36 3.89
C LEU A 354 -29.78 34.32 3.11
N ALA A 355 -29.10 33.39 2.44
CA ALA A 355 -29.77 32.25 1.79
C ALA A 355 -30.49 31.33 2.83
N GLU A 356 -29.88 31.07 3.99
CA GLU A 356 -30.53 30.34 5.09
C GLU A 356 -31.82 31.07 5.56
N ARG A 357 -31.79 32.42 5.62
CA ARG A 357 -32.96 33.19 5.98
C ARG A 357 -34.07 33.04 4.93
N GLN A 358 -33.74 33.06 3.64
CA GLN A 358 -34.71 32.86 2.56
C GLN A 358 -35.35 31.50 2.58
N ASP A 359 -34.54 30.41 2.84
CA ASP A 359 -35.04 29.04 3.00
C ASP A 359 -36.05 28.94 4.17
N TYR A 360 -35.84 29.69 5.28
CA TYR A 360 -36.78 29.74 6.38
C TYR A 360 -38.10 30.45 5.99
N ASP A 361 -37.97 31.59 5.32
CA ASP A 361 -39.14 32.39 4.93
C ASP A 361 -39.96 31.67 3.85
N ALA A 362 -39.34 30.83 3.02
CA ALA A 362 -39.99 29.92 2.10
C ALA A 362 -40.63 28.67 2.77
N GLY A 363 -40.35 28.41 4.05
CA GLY A 363 -40.82 27.25 4.78
C GLY A 363 -40.09 25.95 4.48
N GLU A 364 -38.93 26.04 3.80
CA GLU A 364 -38.10 24.90 3.43
C GLU A 364 -37.30 24.34 4.63
N LYS A 365 -37.04 25.18 5.65
CA LYS A 365 -36.27 24.85 6.85
C LYS A 365 -36.91 25.39 8.12
N GLU A 366 -36.59 24.77 9.25
CA GLU A 366 -36.93 25.31 10.56
C GLU A 366 -36.12 26.57 10.84
N ARG A 367 -36.78 27.61 11.33
CA ARG A 367 -36.14 28.86 11.76
C ARG A 367 -35.32 28.61 13.00
N ARG A 368 -34.01 28.83 12.92
CA ARG A 368 -33.05 28.67 14.02
C ARG A 368 -32.08 29.85 14.06
N ARG A 369 -31.49 30.08 15.23
CA ARG A 369 -30.43 31.07 15.41
C ARG A 369 -29.15 30.63 14.70
N SER A 370 -28.30 31.61 14.35
CA SER A 370 -26.92 31.38 13.91
C SER A 370 -25.92 31.99 14.91
N LEU A 371 -24.70 31.49 14.97
CA LEU A 371 -23.68 31.94 15.90
C LEU A 371 -22.37 32.23 15.15
N ILE A 372 -21.85 33.42 15.34
CA ILE A 372 -20.52 33.82 14.87
C ILE A 372 -19.59 33.96 16.08
N VAL A 373 -18.49 33.24 16.08
CA VAL A 373 -17.43 33.31 17.07
C VAL A 373 -16.17 33.87 16.43
N CYS A 374 -15.70 35.01 16.90
CA CYS A 374 -14.57 35.71 16.32
C CYS A 374 -13.66 36.32 17.39
N PRO A 375 -12.46 36.83 17.07
CA PRO A 375 -11.68 37.67 17.99
C PRO A 375 -12.51 38.89 18.45
N ALA A 376 -12.28 39.31 19.72
CA ALA A 376 -13.06 40.39 20.32
C ALA A 376 -13.04 41.71 19.49
N SER A 377 -11.94 41.99 18.83
CA SER A 377 -11.78 43.16 17.94
C SER A 377 -12.66 43.11 16.69
N LEU A 378 -13.13 41.93 16.30
CA LEU A 378 -13.91 41.74 15.08
C LEU A 378 -15.44 41.70 15.32
N VAL A 379 -15.90 41.62 16.58
CA VAL A 379 -17.34 41.50 16.90
C VAL A 379 -18.17 42.61 16.25
N TYR A 380 -17.79 43.88 16.42
CA TYR A 380 -18.50 45.02 15.82
C TYR A 380 -18.23 45.14 14.32
N ASN A 381 -17.12 44.61 13.83
CA ASN A 381 -16.88 44.61 12.38
C ASN A 381 -17.87 43.65 11.67
N TRP A 382 -18.09 42.47 12.22
CA TRP A 382 -19.09 41.53 11.72
C TRP A 382 -20.49 42.14 11.72
N GLN A 383 -20.89 42.79 12.79
CA GLN A 383 -22.17 43.49 12.88
C GLN A 383 -22.32 44.51 11.74
N LYS A 384 -21.33 45.42 11.57
CA LYS A 384 -21.36 46.47 10.54
C LYS A 384 -21.38 45.91 9.12
N GLU A 385 -20.63 44.81 8.88
CA GLU A 385 -20.62 44.18 7.57
C GLU A 385 -21.98 43.52 7.24
N ILE A 386 -22.63 42.88 8.22
CA ILE A 386 -23.98 42.31 8.05
C ILE A 386 -24.98 43.44 7.81
N GLU A 387 -24.99 44.49 8.62
CA GLU A 387 -25.86 45.66 8.45
C GLU A 387 -25.71 46.32 7.06
N ARG A 388 -24.49 46.32 6.51
CA ARG A 388 -24.17 46.88 5.20
C ARG A 388 -24.66 46.03 4.03
N PHE A 389 -24.42 44.72 4.07
CA PHE A 389 -24.63 43.82 2.94
C PHE A 389 -25.94 43.04 2.99
N ALA A 390 -26.50 42.86 4.17
CA ALA A 390 -27.73 42.12 4.41
C ALA A 390 -28.52 42.71 5.61
N PRO A 391 -29.03 43.95 5.44
CA PRO A 391 -29.71 44.68 6.53
C PRO A 391 -30.99 43.98 7.03
N GLU A 392 -31.52 43.04 6.27
CA GLU A 392 -32.63 42.17 6.68
C GLU A 392 -32.27 41.13 7.74
N LEU A 393 -30.99 40.87 7.97
CA LEU A 393 -30.52 39.95 9.00
C LEU A 393 -30.41 40.65 10.34
N GLU A 394 -31.10 40.11 11.34
CA GLU A 394 -31.06 40.65 12.70
C GLU A 394 -29.83 40.14 13.44
N THR A 395 -28.96 41.03 13.89
CA THR A 395 -27.75 40.70 14.65
C THR A 395 -27.89 41.06 16.12
N VAL A 396 -27.34 40.20 16.99
CA VAL A 396 -27.26 40.42 18.43
C VAL A 396 -25.82 40.24 18.89
N THR A 397 -25.19 41.33 19.34
CA THR A 397 -23.82 41.23 19.90
C THR A 397 -23.88 40.85 21.38
N ILE A 398 -23.15 39.78 21.75
CA ILE A 398 -23.08 39.27 23.13
C ILE A 398 -21.87 39.93 23.79
N THR A 399 -22.14 41.04 24.52
CA THR A 399 -21.12 41.87 25.17
C THR A 399 -21.62 42.32 26.53
N GLY A 400 -20.77 42.99 27.35
CA GLY A 400 -21.12 43.50 28.66
C GLY A 400 -20.73 42.53 29.82
N SER A 401 -21.33 42.76 30.98
CA SER A 401 -21.16 41.94 32.17
C SER A 401 -21.77 40.55 32.05
N ALA A 402 -21.38 39.61 32.92
CA ALA A 402 -21.89 38.22 32.85
C ALA A 402 -23.43 38.15 33.02
N PRO A 403 -24.07 38.91 33.95
CA PRO A 403 -25.54 38.95 34.02
C PRO A 403 -26.22 39.48 32.75
N GLU A 404 -25.66 40.57 32.19
CA GLU A 404 -26.18 41.17 30.97
C GLU A 404 -26.11 40.18 29.77
N ARG A 405 -24.97 39.51 29.62
CA ARG A 405 -24.82 38.51 28.51
C ARG A 405 -25.76 37.34 28.66
N LYS A 406 -25.95 36.85 29.90
CA LYS A 406 -26.92 35.80 30.20
C LYS A 406 -28.34 36.22 29.83
N ASP A 407 -28.70 37.42 30.13
CA ASP A 407 -30.00 38.00 29.84
C ASP A 407 -30.19 38.19 28.30
N ILE A 408 -29.18 38.72 27.64
CA ILE A 408 -29.19 38.87 26.16
C ILE A 408 -29.41 37.48 25.54
N ILE A 409 -28.61 36.46 25.90
CA ILE A 409 -28.70 35.12 25.29
C ILE A 409 -30.10 34.50 25.50
N ARG A 410 -30.69 34.71 26.66
CA ARG A 410 -32.04 34.19 27.00
C ARG A 410 -33.13 34.82 26.13
N HIS A 411 -33.01 36.09 25.83
CA HIS A 411 -34.03 36.83 25.07
C HIS A 411 -33.82 36.76 23.56
N THR A 412 -32.79 36.07 23.07
CA THR A 412 -32.62 35.86 21.63
C THR A 412 -33.68 34.94 21.07
N THR A 413 -34.14 35.23 19.88
CA THR A 413 -35.18 34.50 19.16
C THR A 413 -34.63 33.80 17.93
N ASP A 414 -35.37 32.83 17.41
CA ASP A 414 -34.96 32.10 16.22
C ASP A 414 -34.94 33.05 14.98
N GLY A 415 -33.92 32.85 14.14
CA GLY A 415 -33.64 33.68 12.99
C GLY A 415 -32.60 34.77 13.26
N GLN A 416 -32.26 35.06 14.51
CA GLN A 416 -31.22 36.04 14.87
C GLN A 416 -29.81 35.45 14.74
N ILE A 417 -28.84 36.32 14.44
CA ILE A 417 -27.42 36.00 14.37
C ILE A 417 -26.72 36.53 15.62
N LEU A 418 -26.28 35.64 16.47
CA LEU A 418 -25.52 35.95 17.67
C LEU A 418 -24.05 36.11 17.32
N ILE A 419 -23.41 37.20 17.77
CA ILE A 419 -22.00 37.48 17.53
C ILE A 419 -21.29 37.55 18.87
N THR A 420 -20.29 36.74 19.12
CA THR A 420 -19.55 36.70 20.38
C THR A 420 -18.05 36.49 20.14
N SER A 421 -17.26 36.75 21.18
CA SER A 421 -15.84 36.47 21.12
C SER A 421 -15.49 35.10 21.75
N TYR A 422 -14.30 34.57 21.38
CA TYR A 422 -13.79 33.33 21.95
C TYR A 422 -13.72 33.38 23.50
N ASP A 423 -13.31 34.52 24.04
CA ASP A 423 -13.17 34.71 25.49
C ASP A 423 -14.52 34.74 26.20
N LEU A 424 -15.54 35.30 25.60
CA LEU A 424 -16.88 35.32 26.17
C LEU A 424 -17.54 33.95 26.01
N LEU A 425 -17.43 33.34 24.81
CA LEU A 425 -17.99 32.02 24.59
C LEU A 425 -17.52 30.97 25.60
N LYS A 426 -16.21 30.92 25.90
CA LYS A 426 -15.67 29.96 26.90
C LYS A 426 -16.24 30.17 28.30
N ARG A 427 -16.62 31.41 28.68
CA ARG A 427 -17.23 31.74 29.97
C ARG A 427 -18.71 31.42 29.99
N ASP A 428 -19.38 31.62 28.87
CA ASP A 428 -20.85 31.60 28.75
C ASP A 428 -21.37 30.29 28.10
N VAL A 429 -20.51 29.33 27.81
CA VAL A 429 -20.86 28.11 27.05
C VAL A 429 -22.06 27.35 27.60
N GLU A 430 -22.27 27.37 28.91
CA GLU A 430 -23.40 26.71 29.57
C GLU A 430 -24.76 27.34 29.19
N TYR A 431 -24.79 28.61 28.84
CA TYR A 431 -26.03 29.29 28.42
C TYR A 431 -26.48 28.90 27.00
N TYR A 432 -25.56 28.36 26.21
CA TYR A 432 -25.85 27.91 24.83
C TYR A 432 -26.25 26.42 24.73
N LYS A 433 -26.17 25.67 25.83
CA LYS A 433 -26.35 24.19 25.85
C LYS A 433 -27.64 23.69 25.19
N ASN A 434 -28.74 24.43 25.35
CA ASN A 434 -30.05 24.03 24.86
C ASN A 434 -30.42 24.71 23.54
N ILE A 435 -29.47 25.37 22.91
CA ILE A 435 -29.69 26.06 21.64
C ILE A 435 -29.06 25.23 20.53
N VAL A 436 -29.86 24.86 19.52
CA VAL A 436 -29.36 24.23 18.29
C VAL A 436 -29.32 25.32 17.22
N PHE A 437 -28.12 25.65 16.79
CA PHE A 437 -27.89 26.68 15.79
C PHE A 437 -28.06 26.13 14.37
N ALA A 438 -28.52 26.98 13.43
CA ALA A 438 -28.49 26.64 12.00
C ALA A 438 -27.06 26.59 11.49
N VAL A 439 -26.31 27.67 11.78
CA VAL A 439 -24.92 27.86 11.33
C VAL A 439 -24.07 28.31 12.53
N GLN A 440 -22.93 27.69 12.70
CA GLN A 440 -21.84 28.16 13.58
C GLN A 440 -20.65 28.57 12.72
N VAL A 441 -20.32 29.86 12.72
CA VAL A 441 -19.15 30.42 12.03
C VAL A 441 -18.04 30.64 13.07
N ILE A 442 -16.84 30.20 12.75
CA ILE A 442 -15.65 30.30 13.59
C ILE A 442 -14.62 31.12 12.80
N ASP A 443 -14.54 32.40 13.08
CA ASP A 443 -13.64 33.30 12.37
C ASP A 443 -12.24 33.33 13.01
N GLU A 444 -11.20 33.45 12.20
CA GLU A 444 -9.80 33.33 12.61
C GLU A 444 -9.56 32.02 13.38
N ALA A 445 -9.95 30.89 12.78
CA ALA A 445 -10.02 29.58 13.42
C ALA A 445 -8.66 29.08 13.95
N GLN A 446 -7.54 29.69 13.59
CA GLN A 446 -6.24 29.44 14.21
C GLN A 446 -6.22 29.63 15.75
N TYR A 447 -7.17 30.44 16.29
CA TYR A 447 -7.34 30.60 17.75
C TYR A 447 -7.71 29.31 18.48
N ILE A 448 -8.28 28.36 17.78
CA ILE A 448 -8.70 27.05 18.32
C ILE A 448 -7.89 25.88 17.76
N LYS A 449 -6.77 26.15 17.08
CA LYS A 449 -5.86 25.14 16.53
C LYS A 449 -5.51 24.04 17.55
N ASN A 450 -5.20 24.44 18.79
CA ASN A 450 -4.93 23.49 19.86
C ASN A 450 -6.23 23.02 20.52
N ALA A 451 -6.62 21.76 20.24
CA ALA A 451 -7.85 21.13 20.75
C ALA A 451 -7.95 21.08 22.29
N GLY A 452 -6.82 21.18 23.01
CA GLY A 452 -6.76 21.18 24.48
C GLY A 452 -7.22 22.48 25.11
N THR A 453 -7.26 23.60 24.38
CA THR A 453 -7.60 24.93 24.92
C THR A 453 -9.07 25.03 25.34
N GLN A 454 -9.35 25.90 26.31
CA GLN A 454 -10.71 26.16 26.75
C GLN A 454 -11.59 26.78 25.65
N ALA A 455 -11.00 27.58 24.75
CA ALA A 455 -11.69 28.14 23.61
C ALA A 455 -12.13 27.05 22.65
N ALA A 456 -11.23 26.11 22.28
CA ALA A 456 -11.56 24.98 21.43
C ALA A 456 -12.64 24.09 22.06
N LYS A 457 -12.52 23.79 23.37
CA LYS A 457 -13.54 23.03 24.09
C LYS A 457 -14.90 23.74 24.14
N GLY A 458 -14.90 25.06 24.27
CA GLY A 458 -16.12 25.86 24.23
C GLY A 458 -16.80 25.82 22.88
N VAL A 459 -16.05 26.03 21.79
CA VAL A 459 -16.54 25.96 20.42
C VAL A 459 -17.13 24.59 20.08
N LYS A 460 -16.46 23.51 20.54
CA LYS A 460 -16.94 22.12 20.34
C LYS A 460 -18.26 21.81 21.00
N LYS A 461 -18.54 22.41 22.16
CA LYS A 461 -19.79 22.18 22.89
C LYS A 461 -21.03 22.80 22.25
N ILE A 462 -20.86 23.69 21.27
CA ILE A 462 -21.96 24.30 20.55
C ILE A 462 -22.55 23.30 19.57
N THR A 463 -23.84 23.10 19.63
CA THR A 463 -24.59 22.28 18.69
C THR A 463 -25.07 23.13 17.52
N ALA A 464 -24.66 22.80 16.30
CA ALA A 464 -25.08 23.48 15.08
C ALA A 464 -25.26 22.47 13.94
N ALA A 465 -26.24 22.74 13.08
CA ALA A 465 -26.49 21.91 11.89
C ALA A 465 -25.40 22.07 10.82
N PHE A 466 -24.75 23.24 10.79
CA PHE A 466 -23.61 23.50 9.92
C PHE A 466 -22.50 24.24 10.68
N LYS A 467 -21.26 23.77 10.56
CA LYS A 467 -20.10 24.40 11.18
C LYS A 467 -19.10 24.84 10.11
N LEU A 468 -18.69 26.11 10.17
CA LEU A 468 -17.80 26.71 9.19
C LEU A 468 -16.63 27.39 9.91
N ALA A 469 -15.41 27.07 9.55
CA ALA A 469 -14.21 27.75 10.00
C ALA A 469 -13.67 28.66 8.90
N LEU A 470 -13.27 29.87 9.28
CA LEU A 470 -12.56 30.81 8.43
C LEU A 470 -11.14 30.95 8.93
N THR A 471 -10.16 30.81 8.06
CA THR A 471 -8.74 30.92 8.41
C THR A 471 -7.97 31.61 7.30
N ARG A 472 -6.71 31.98 7.57
CA ARG A 472 -5.83 32.67 6.63
C ARG A 472 -4.85 31.75 5.90
N SER A 473 -4.61 30.54 6.43
CA SER A 473 -3.51 29.70 5.96
C SER A 473 -3.94 28.27 5.71
N GLU A 474 -3.45 27.71 4.61
CA GLU A 474 -3.60 26.29 4.25
C GLU A 474 -2.83 25.37 5.22
N GLU A 475 -1.76 25.86 5.85
CA GLU A 475 -0.86 25.08 6.72
C GLU A 475 -1.55 24.47 7.95
N HIS A 476 -2.74 24.96 8.33
CA HIS A 476 -3.45 24.51 9.54
C HIS A 476 -4.79 23.82 9.26
N THR A 477 -5.12 23.55 8.01
CA THR A 477 -6.42 22.98 7.63
C THR A 477 -6.63 21.56 8.16
N SER A 478 -5.59 20.73 8.22
CA SER A 478 -5.67 19.35 8.73
C SER A 478 -6.00 19.28 10.22
N GLU A 479 -5.47 20.20 11.02
CA GLU A 479 -5.73 20.27 12.47
C GLU A 479 -7.13 20.79 12.76
N LEU A 480 -7.62 21.74 11.95
CA LEU A 480 -8.98 22.29 12.07
C LEU A 480 -10.05 21.32 11.61
N GLN A 481 -9.75 20.44 10.64
CA GLN A 481 -10.68 19.40 10.21
C GLN A 481 -11.16 18.54 11.38
N SER A 482 -10.28 18.14 12.29
CA SER A 482 -10.64 17.35 13.46
C SER A 482 -11.59 18.06 14.44
N LEU A 483 -11.64 19.39 14.37
CA LEU A 483 -12.52 20.24 15.22
C LEU A 483 -13.92 20.42 14.63
N LEU A 484 -14.04 20.33 13.31
CA LEU A 484 -15.33 20.48 12.60
C LEU A 484 -16.12 19.17 12.50
N TYR A 485 -15.46 18.03 12.69
CA TYR A 485 -16.07 16.70 12.64
C TYR A 485 -16.86 16.31 13.90
N ILE A 486 -17.57 17.24 14.52
CA ILE A 486 -18.39 16.92 15.68
C ILE A 486 -19.84 17.22 15.33
N SER A 487 -20.53 16.19 14.97
CA SER A 487 -21.98 16.08 15.09
C SER A 487 -22.29 15.28 16.34
#